data_c29719d9c855a42d260033ef330b9a8d
#
_entry.id   c29719d9c855a42d260033ef330b9a8d
#
_cell.length_a   1.000
_cell.length_b   1.000
_cell.length_c   1.000
_cell.angle_alpha   90.00
_cell.angle_beta   90.00
_cell.angle_gamma   90.00
#
_symmetry.space_group_name_H-M   'P 1'
#
loop_
_entity.id
_entity.type
_entity.pdbx_description
1 polymer ?
#
loop_
_entity_poly.entity_id
_entity_poly.type
_entity_poly.pdbx_seq_one_letter_code
_entity_poly.pdbx_strand_id
1 'polypeptide(L)'
;MSWLPKSPKARRRLWIVAAAAPVLALAVGLSLWAMKDNVTYFFSPSEVTEAAAPVGRVIRLGGLVEAGSVVKGADGTVVFVVTDNVGTSKVSYHGDLPDLFREGQGIVAQGAFRPDRVFEASQVLAKHDETYMPREVADRLKAKGEWRPETGEAPPAAASRSL
;
A
#
# COMPACT_ATOMS: atom_id res chain seq x y z
N MET A 1 -29.55 37.96 32.46
CA MET A 1 -29.94 36.57 32.15
C MET A 1 -28.95 35.66 32.87
N SER A 2 -29.31 35.09 34.02
CA SER A 2 -28.42 34.21 34.80
C SER A 2 -28.57 32.77 34.32
N TRP A 3 -27.68 32.33 33.47
CA TRP A 3 -27.63 30.93 32.96
C TRP A 3 -27.13 29.92 34.02
N LEU A 4 -26.82 30.31 35.21
CA LEU A 4 -26.31 29.42 36.25
C LEU A 4 -27.47 28.74 37.00
N PRO A 5 -27.45 27.41 37.16
CA PRO A 5 -28.47 26.67 37.88
C PRO A 5 -28.50 27.10 39.33
N LYS A 6 -29.70 27.34 39.88
CA LYS A 6 -29.90 27.84 41.24
C LYS A 6 -29.71 26.79 42.35
N SER A 7 -29.63 25.50 42.01
CA SER A 7 -29.45 24.43 42.98
C SER A 7 -27.98 24.04 43.18
N PRO A 8 -27.53 23.79 44.44
CA PRO A 8 -26.13 23.43 44.72
C PRO A 8 -25.69 22.12 44.06
N LYS A 9 -26.61 21.17 43.88
CA LYS A 9 -26.34 19.89 43.20
C LYS A 9 -26.12 20.09 41.67
N ALA A 10 -26.90 20.99 41.04
CA ALA A 10 -26.74 21.30 39.62
C ALA A 10 -25.46 22.08 39.35
N ARG A 11 -25.06 22.99 40.25
CA ARG A 11 -23.77 23.70 40.14
C ARG A 11 -22.58 22.74 40.22
N ARG A 12 -22.60 21.78 41.15
CA ARG A 12 -21.56 20.76 41.28
C ARG A 12 -21.44 19.91 40.00
N ARG A 13 -22.58 19.50 39.41
CA ARG A 13 -22.58 18.76 38.13
C ARG A 13 -22.03 19.61 37.01
N LEU A 14 -22.39 20.88 36.94
CA LEU A 14 -21.87 21.81 35.93
C LEU A 14 -20.34 21.95 36.03
N TRP A 15 -19.81 22.10 37.27
CA TRP A 15 -18.35 22.17 37.48
C TRP A 15 -17.62 20.88 37.11
N ILE A 16 -18.21 19.72 37.36
CA ILE A 16 -17.63 18.42 36.98
C ILE A 16 -17.57 18.35 35.43
N VAL A 17 -18.65 18.70 34.74
CA VAL A 17 -18.69 18.71 33.28
C VAL A 17 -17.71 19.74 32.72
N ALA A 18 -17.66 20.94 33.29
CA ALA A 18 -16.75 22.01 32.85
C ALA A 18 -15.27 21.63 33.05
N ALA A 19 -14.94 20.84 34.06
CA ALA A 19 -13.60 20.32 34.26
C ALA A 19 -13.30 19.09 33.40
N ALA A 20 -14.27 18.22 33.15
CA ALA A 20 -14.10 17.02 32.34
C ALA A 20 -14.02 17.34 30.84
N ALA A 21 -14.76 18.34 30.36
CA ALA A 21 -14.80 18.69 28.94
C ALA A 21 -13.43 19.06 28.35
N PRO A 22 -12.60 19.94 28.96
CA PRO A 22 -11.29 20.26 28.43
C PRO A 22 -10.33 19.05 28.49
N VAL A 23 -10.43 18.20 29.50
CA VAL A 23 -9.62 16.96 29.60
C VAL A 23 -9.97 16.01 28.46
N LEU A 24 -11.26 15.84 28.20
CA LEU A 24 -11.74 15.00 27.09
C LEU A 24 -11.32 15.59 25.73
N ALA A 25 -11.45 16.89 25.55
CA ALA A 25 -11.02 17.59 24.35
C ALA A 25 -9.51 17.44 24.11
N LEU A 26 -8.71 17.56 25.17
CA LEU A 26 -7.25 17.35 25.10
C LEU A 26 -6.92 15.90 24.74
N ALA A 27 -7.58 14.92 25.35
CA ALA A 27 -7.37 13.51 25.07
C ALA A 27 -7.70 13.16 23.62
N VAL A 28 -8.84 13.65 23.11
CA VAL A 28 -9.24 13.48 21.71
C VAL A 28 -8.24 14.18 20.76
N GLY A 29 -7.85 15.42 21.08
CA GLY A 29 -6.88 16.17 20.30
C GLY A 29 -5.52 15.47 20.22
N LEU A 30 -5.00 14.95 21.33
CA LEU A 30 -3.77 14.17 21.36
C LEU A 30 -3.90 12.85 20.60
N SER A 31 -5.04 12.16 20.72
CA SER A 31 -5.31 10.94 19.96
C SER A 31 -5.29 11.19 18.44
N LEU A 32 -5.98 12.21 17.98
CA LEU A 32 -6.01 12.59 16.57
C LEU A 32 -4.64 13.04 16.07
N TRP A 33 -3.90 13.76 16.91
CA TRP A 33 -2.53 14.18 16.59
C TRP A 33 -1.59 12.98 16.46
N ALA A 34 -1.68 11.99 17.36
CA ALA A 34 -0.86 10.77 17.30
C ALA A 34 -1.23 9.87 16.11
N MET A 35 -2.47 9.92 15.62
CA MET A 35 -2.92 9.11 14.48
C MET A 35 -2.54 9.72 13.12
N LYS A 36 -2.29 11.03 13.04
CA LYS A 36 -2.04 11.70 11.75
C LYS A 36 -0.83 11.16 10.98
N ASP A 37 0.19 10.66 11.68
CA ASP A 37 1.43 10.16 11.09
C ASP A 37 1.37 8.66 10.73
N ASN A 38 0.27 7.96 11.09
CA ASN A 38 0.07 6.54 10.79
C ASN A 38 -0.66 6.29 9.47
N VAL A 39 -1.11 7.33 8.76
CA VAL A 39 -1.74 7.18 7.45
C VAL A 39 -0.65 7.05 6.39
N THR A 40 -0.34 5.82 6.00
CA THR A 40 0.59 5.55 4.91
C THR A 40 -0.18 5.57 3.59
N TYR A 41 0.09 6.56 2.76
CA TYR A 41 -0.52 6.67 1.43
C TYR A 41 0.14 5.67 0.47
N PHE A 42 -0.69 5.06 -0.37
CA PHE A 42 -0.25 4.20 -1.46
C PHE A 42 -0.22 5.02 -2.75
N PHE A 43 0.87 4.90 -3.50
CA PHE A 43 1.07 5.56 -4.79
C PHE A 43 1.55 4.55 -5.82
N SER A 44 1.13 4.75 -7.07
CA SER A 44 1.75 4.12 -8.24
C SER A 44 2.87 5.03 -8.80
N PRO A 45 3.80 4.49 -9.60
CA PRO A 45 4.84 5.28 -10.25
C PRO A 45 4.33 6.46 -11.10
N SER A 46 3.23 6.29 -11.82
CA SER A 46 2.59 7.37 -12.59
C SER A 46 2.04 8.48 -11.71
N GLU A 47 1.33 8.12 -10.62
CA GLU A 47 0.78 9.10 -9.68
C GLU A 47 1.87 9.94 -9.00
N VAL A 48 3.01 9.32 -8.69
CA VAL A 48 4.17 10.03 -8.13
C VAL A 48 4.72 11.06 -9.10
N THR A 49 4.75 10.74 -10.39
CA THR A 49 5.25 11.63 -11.43
C THR A 49 4.32 12.83 -11.63
N GLU A 50 3.00 12.60 -11.60
CA GLU A 50 1.99 13.65 -11.81
C GLU A 50 1.77 14.52 -10.56
N ALA A 51 1.67 13.91 -9.37
CA ALA A 51 1.27 14.59 -8.14
C ALA A 51 2.42 15.17 -7.32
N ALA A 52 3.67 15.13 -7.80
CA ALA A 52 4.86 15.54 -7.06
C ALA A 52 4.86 14.97 -5.62
N ALA A 53 5.10 13.65 -5.51
CA ALA A 53 5.13 12.99 -4.20
C ALA A 53 5.96 13.76 -3.17
N PRO A 54 5.45 13.92 -1.96
CA PRO A 54 6.12 14.73 -0.94
C PRO A 54 7.47 14.10 -0.58
N VAL A 55 8.53 14.88 -0.73
CA VAL A 55 9.88 14.50 -0.34
C VAL A 55 9.95 14.32 1.17
N GLY A 56 10.62 13.26 1.63
CA GLY A 56 10.83 12.97 3.05
C GLY A 56 9.62 12.38 3.80
N ARG A 57 8.47 12.23 3.16
CA ARG A 57 7.30 11.58 3.76
C ARG A 57 7.29 10.10 3.45
N VAL A 58 7.04 9.27 4.47
CA VAL A 58 6.93 7.83 4.30
C VAL A 58 5.63 7.49 3.56
N ILE A 59 5.78 6.82 2.42
CA ILE A 59 4.69 6.35 1.56
C ILE A 59 4.91 4.91 1.16
N ARG A 60 3.90 4.29 0.56
CA ARG A 60 4.00 2.97 -0.09
C ARG A 60 3.94 3.16 -1.59
N LEU A 61 4.99 2.71 -2.27
CA LEU A 61 5.08 2.68 -3.72
C LEU A 61 4.83 1.26 -4.21
N GLY A 62 3.79 1.06 -5.01
CA GLY A 62 3.44 -0.24 -5.58
C GLY A 62 3.56 -0.25 -7.09
N GLY A 63 4.07 -1.33 -7.65
CA GLY A 63 4.21 -1.52 -9.10
C GLY A 63 4.95 -2.81 -9.42
N LEU A 64 5.30 -2.97 -10.69
CA LEU A 64 6.08 -4.10 -11.20
C LEU A 64 7.57 -3.74 -11.23
N VAL A 65 8.43 -4.67 -10.91
CA VAL A 65 9.89 -4.51 -11.10
C VAL A 65 10.19 -4.59 -12.60
N GLU A 66 10.77 -3.55 -13.17
CA GLU A 66 11.14 -3.53 -14.60
C GLU A 66 12.24 -4.56 -14.87
N ALA A 67 12.08 -5.32 -15.96
CA ALA A 67 13.03 -6.35 -16.35
C ALA A 67 14.40 -5.74 -16.73
N GLY A 68 15.49 -6.32 -16.23
CA GLY A 68 16.86 -5.85 -16.48
C GLY A 68 17.24 -4.58 -15.71
N SER A 69 16.38 -4.11 -14.77
CA SER A 69 16.63 -2.89 -14.00
C SER A 69 17.37 -3.11 -12.68
N VAL A 70 17.49 -4.36 -12.23
CA VAL A 70 18.04 -4.69 -10.91
C VAL A 70 19.56 -4.64 -10.94
N VAL A 71 20.13 -3.71 -10.19
CA VAL A 71 21.57 -3.54 -10.02
C VAL A 71 21.92 -3.71 -8.54
N LYS A 72 22.80 -4.65 -8.24
CA LYS A 72 23.31 -4.87 -6.88
C LYS A 72 24.65 -4.16 -6.70
N GLY A 73 24.75 -3.29 -5.73
CA GLY A 73 25.99 -2.65 -5.31
C GLY A 73 26.80 -3.55 -4.38
N ALA A 74 28.10 -3.27 -4.30
CA ALA A 74 29.02 -4.01 -3.43
C ALA A 74 28.79 -3.73 -1.94
N ASP A 75 28.08 -2.67 -1.61
CA ASP A 75 27.74 -2.22 -0.25
C ASP A 75 26.42 -2.81 0.29
N GLY A 76 25.82 -3.77 -0.43
CA GLY A 76 24.52 -4.36 -0.08
C GLY A 76 23.33 -3.48 -0.50
N THR A 77 23.57 -2.39 -1.22
CA THR A 77 22.49 -1.59 -1.82
C THR A 77 21.99 -2.25 -3.10
N VAL A 78 20.69 -2.36 -3.25
CA VAL A 78 20.05 -2.82 -4.49
C VAL A 78 19.26 -1.68 -5.07
N VAL A 79 19.52 -1.37 -6.33
CA VAL A 79 18.80 -0.34 -7.09
C VAL A 79 18.01 -1.02 -8.19
N PHE A 80 16.74 -0.66 -8.31
CA PHE A 80 15.85 -1.19 -9.35
C PHE A 80 14.80 -0.14 -9.75
N VAL A 81 14.11 -0.39 -10.83
CA VAL A 81 13.04 0.48 -11.33
C VAL A 81 11.69 -0.20 -11.10
N VAL A 82 10.74 0.55 -10.57
CA VAL A 82 9.35 0.13 -10.42
C VAL A 82 8.51 0.86 -11.45
N THR A 83 7.66 0.13 -12.15
CA THR A 83 6.79 0.66 -13.20
C THR A 83 5.34 0.22 -12.99
N ASP A 84 4.40 1.02 -13.49
CA ASP A 84 2.99 0.66 -13.64
C ASP A 84 2.58 0.66 -15.13
N ASN A 85 3.56 0.51 -16.05
CA ASN A 85 3.45 0.61 -17.49
C ASN A 85 3.15 2.03 -18.04
N VAL A 86 2.91 3.00 -17.19
CA VAL A 86 2.69 4.42 -17.56
C VAL A 86 3.82 5.29 -17.04
N GLY A 87 4.19 5.11 -15.77
CA GLY A 87 5.28 5.82 -15.12
C GLY A 87 6.34 4.87 -14.59
N THR A 88 7.50 5.43 -14.25
CA THR A 88 8.63 4.70 -13.66
C THR A 88 9.16 5.45 -12.45
N SER A 89 9.63 4.71 -11.46
CA SER A 89 10.29 5.27 -10.27
C SER A 89 11.52 4.46 -9.91
N LYS A 90 12.65 5.14 -9.75
CA LYS A 90 13.90 4.51 -9.32
C LYS A 90 13.85 4.28 -7.81
N VAL A 91 14.09 3.04 -7.39
CA VAL A 91 14.08 2.62 -5.99
C VAL A 91 15.48 2.21 -5.58
N SER A 92 15.93 2.69 -4.43
CA SER A 92 17.15 2.25 -3.76
C SER A 92 16.77 1.58 -2.46
N TYR A 93 17.23 0.37 -2.24
CA TYR A 93 17.00 -0.42 -1.04
C TYR A 93 18.32 -0.92 -0.48
N HIS A 94 18.50 -0.81 0.83
CA HIS A 94 19.67 -1.35 1.52
C HIS A 94 19.23 -2.50 2.44
N GLY A 95 19.69 -3.69 2.16
CA GLY A 95 19.37 -4.91 2.91
C GLY A 95 19.05 -6.09 2.01
N ASP A 96 18.59 -7.19 2.65
CA ASP A 96 18.23 -8.40 1.94
C ASP A 96 16.85 -8.30 1.30
N LEU A 97 16.79 -8.57 0.00
CA LEU A 97 15.54 -8.63 -0.73
C LEU A 97 14.74 -9.89 -0.33
N PRO A 98 13.39 -9.82 -0.33
CA PRO A 98 12.57 -11.01 -0.09
C PRO A 98 12.86 -12.12 -1.11
N ASP A 99 12.73 -13.38 -0.69
CA ASP A 99 12.97 -14.55 -1.55
C ASP A 99 12.12 -14.56 -2.83
N LEU A 100 10.95 -13.93 -2.78
CA LEU A 100 10.02 -13.81 -3.91
C LEU A 100 10.30 -12.59 -4.79
N PHE A 101 11.29 -11.77 -4.47
CA PHE A 101 11.63 -10.62 -5.30
C PHE A 101 12.24 -11.09 -6.63
N ARG A 102 11.58 -10.75 -7.71
CA ARG A 102 12.02 -11.04 -9.09
C ARG A 102 11.67 -9.88 -10.01
N GLU A 103 12.39 -9.77 -11.11
CA GLU A 103 12.03 -8.88 -12.21
C GLU A 103 10.68 -9.31 -12.80
N GLY A 104 9.85 -8.34 -13.18
CA GLY A 104 8.48 -8.57 -13.62
C GLY A 104 7.47 -8.85 -12.49
N GLN A 105 7.94 -8.97 -11.25
CA GLN A 105 7.08 -9.26 -10.09
C GLN A 105 6.47 -7.97 -9.52
N GLY A 106 5.20 -8.09 -9.06
CA GLY A 106 4.54 -7.04 -8.29
C GLY A 106 5.14 -6.89 -6.89
N ILE A 107 5.51 -5.68 -6.55
CA ILE A 107 6.05 -5.35 -5.22
C ILE A 107 5.34 -4.16 -4.61
N VAL A 108 5.47 -4.04 -3.30
CA VAL A 108 5.16 -2.83 -2.54
C VAL A 108 6.40 -2.45 -1.74
N ALA A 109 6.97 -1.30 -2.04
CA ALA A 109 8.09 -0.72 -1.31
C ALA A 109 7.57 0.37 -0.35
N GLN A 110 7.97 0.34 0.90
CA GLN A 110 7.70 1.40 1.88
C GLN A 110 8.96 2.22 2.07
N GLY A 111 8.85 3.54 2.00
CA GLY A 111 10.00 4.45 2.11
C GLY A 111 9.62 5.88 1.84
N ALA A 112 10.60 6.72 1.50
CA ALA A 112 10.40 8.12 1.19
C ALA A 112 11.20 8.54 -0.05
N PHE A 113 10.68 9.53 -0.78
CA PHE A 113 11.46 10.15 -1.85
C PHE A 113 12.53 11.06 -1.29
N ARG A 114 13.73 10.91 -1.83
CA ARG A 114 14.82 11.84 -1.62
C ARG A 114 14.67 13.08 -2.52
N PRO A 115 15.39 14.18 -2.27
CA PRO A 115 15.37 15.37 -3.13
C PRO A 115 15.78 15.09 -4.59
N ASP A 116 16.61 14.08 -4.83
CA ASP A 116 17.05 13.60 -6.14
C ASP A 116 16.03 12.72 -6.86
N ARG A 117 14.80 12.62 -6.32
CA ARG A 117 13.71 11.81 -6.85
C ARG A 117 13.97 10.29 -6.85
N VAL A 118 14.97 9.82 -6.14
CA VAL A 118 15.15 8.39 -5.86
C VAL A 118 14.31 8.02 -4.66
N PHE A 119 13.54 6.94 -4.78
CA PHE A 119 12.76 6.39 -3.67
C PHE A 119 13.67 5.55 -2.78
N GLU A 120 13.92 6.00 -1.57
CA GLU A 120 14.69 5.24 -0.58
C GLU A 120 13.74 4.34 0.19
N ALA A 121 13.79 3.04 -0.13
CA ALA A 121 12.94 2.05 0.50
C ALA A 121 13.54 1.59 1.83
N SER A 122 12.74 1.61 2.89
CA SER A 122 13.05 1.01 4.18
C SER A 122 12.60 -0.43 4.27
N GLN A 123 11.61 -0.82 3.46
CA GLN A 123 11.09 -2.17 3.38
C GLN A 123 10.57 -2.45 1.97
N VAL A 124 10.82 -3.67 1.48
CA VAL A 124 10.29 -4.17 0.21
C VAL A 124 9.51 -5.45 0.47
N LEU A 125 8.26 -5.49 0.01
CA LEU A 125 7.40 -6.67 0.07
C LEU A 125 7.10 -7.12 -1.35
N ALA A 126 7.47 -8.35 -1.69
CA ALA A 126 7.01 -8.97 -2.92
C ALA A 126 5.59 -9.51 -2.70
N LYS A 127 4.67 -9.21 -3.60
CA LYS A 127 3.34 -9.81 -3.57
C LYS A 127 3.48 -11.27 -4.02
N HIS A 128 2.86 -12.18 -3.28
CA HIS A 128 2.57 -13.50 -3.80
C HIS A 128 1.69 -13.32 -5.03
N ASP A 129 2.03 -14.01 -6.14
CA ASP A 129 1.06 -14.18 -7.22
C ASP A 129 -0.20 -14.79 -6.62
N GLU A 130 -1.30 -14.05 -6.63
CA GLU A 130 -2.61 -14.54 -6.22
C GLU A 130 -3.12 -15.66 -7.16
N THR A 131 -2.35 -15.97 -8.21
CA THR A 131 -2.54 -17.07 -9.16
C THR A 131 -2.04 -18.42 -8.65
N TYR A 132 -1.54 -18.53 -7.41
CA TYR A 132 -1.25 -19.85 -6.86
C TYR A 132 -2.55 -20.60 -6.56
N MET A 133 -3.05 -21.29 -7.56
CA MET A 133 -4.12 -22.26 -7.38
C MET A 133 -3.48 -23.60 -6.98
N PRO A 134 -3.81 -24.16 -5.80
CA PRO A 134 -3.36 -25.49 -5.42
C PRO A 134 -3.66 -26.49 -6.53
N ARG A 135 -2.71 -27.37 -6.84
CA ARG A 135 -2.84 -28.35 -7.95
C ARG A 135 -4.13 -29.17 -7.86
N GLU A 136 -4.54 -29.52 -6.64
CA GLU A 136 -5.78 -30.27 -6.38
C GLU A 136 -7.04 -29.51 -6.79
N VAL A 137 -7.05 -28.17 -6.64
CA VAL A 137 -8.16 -27.31 -7.06
C VAL A 137 -8.15 -27.12 -8.57
N ALA A 138 -6.96 -26.92 -9.15
CA ALA A 138 -6.78 -26.84 -10.61
C ALA A 138 -7.26 -28.12 -11.31
N ASP A 139 -6.91 -29.30 -10.79
CA ASP A 139 -7.30 -30.59 -11.36
C ASP A 139 -8.81 -30.83 -11.23
N ARG A 140 -9.45 -30.40 -10.16
CA ARG A 140 -10.91 -30.46 -9.99
C ARG A 140 -11.64 -29.53 -10.97
N LEU A 141 -11.11 -28.34 -11.21
CA LEU A 141 -11.69 -27.40 -12.19
C LEU A 141 -11.49 -27.87 -13.62
N LYS A 142 -10.34 -28.48 -13.93
CA LYS A 142 -10.13 -29.16 -15.22
C LYS A 142 -11.10 -30.32 -15.44
N ALA A 143 -11.33 -31.14 -14.42
CA ALA A 143 -12.26 -32.26 -14.49
C ALA A 143 -13.74 -31.81 -14.68
N LYS A 144 -14.09 -30.60 -14.21
CA LYS A 144 -15.41 -29.99 -14.39
C LYS A 144 -15.56 -29.18 -15.66
N GLY A 145 -14.48 -28.97 -16.45
CA GLY A 145 -14.50 -28.14 -17.66
C GLY A 145 -14.60 -26.63 -17.38
N GLU A 146 -14.41 -26.21 -16.12
CA GLU A 146 -14.48 -24.81 -15.67
C GLU A 146 -13.10 -24.13 -15.58
N TRP A 147 -12.03 -24.84 -15.97
CA TRP A 147 -10.68 -24.30 -15.99
C TRP A 147 -10.55 -23.22 -17.07
N ARG A 148 -10.27 -21.99 -16.65
CA ARG A 148 -9.82 -20.89 -17.52
C ARG A 148 -8.38 -20.53 -17.13
N PRO A 149 -7.38 -20.79 -18.02
CA PRO A 149 -6.05 -20.22 -17.81
C PRO A 149 -6.17 -18.70 -17.92
N GLU A 150 -5.61 -17.98 -16.95
CA GLU A 150 -5.59 -16.49 -16.93
C GLU A 150 -4.62 -15.85 -17.93
N THR A 151 -4.31 -16.53 -19.00
CA THR A 151 -3.68 -15.95 -20.18
C THR A 151 -4.80 -15.58 -21.14
N GLY A 152 -5.08 -14.28 -21.26
CA GLY A 152 -6.16 -13.64 -22.05
C GLY A 152 -6.44 -14.13 -23.48
N GLU A 153 -6.40 -15.43 -23.70
CA GLU A 153 -6.68 -16.09 -24.95
C GLU A 153 -8.12 -16.59 -24.92
N ALA A 154 -8.94 -16.01 -25.79
CA ALA A 154 -10.32 -16.42 -25.99
C ALA A 154 -10.39 -17.93 -26.30
N PRO A 155 -11.38 -18.68 -25.75
CA PRO A 155 -11.53 -20.09 -26.08
C PRO A 155 -11.76 -20.24 -27.59
N PRO A 156 -11.16 -21.25 -28.23
CA PRO A 156 -11.43 -21.52 -29.63
C PRO A 156 -12.92 -21.74 -29.80
N ALA A 157 -13.51 -20.99 -30.73
CA ALA A 157 -14.92 -21.09 -31.06
C ALA A 157 -15.32 -22.56 -31.27
N ALA A 158 -16.31 -23.00 -30.51
CA ALA A 158 -16.86 -24.34 -30.66
C ALA A 158 -17.21 -24.55 -32.13
N ALA A 159 -16.51 -25.48 -32.76
CA ALA A 159 -16.79 -25.90 -34.11
C ALA A 159 -18.28 -26.35 -34.19
N SER A 160 -19.05 -25.57 -34.92
CA SER A 160 -20.43 -25.90 -35.28
C SER A 160 -20.46 -27.28 -35.93
N ARG A 161 -20.94 -28.27 -35.20
CA ARG A 161 -21.39 -29.52 -35.83
C ARG A 161 -22.64 -29.20 -36.64
N SER A 162 -22.46 -29.06 -37.93
CA SER A 162 -23.54 -29.18 -38.90
C SER A 162 -23.89 -30.67 -39.05
N LEU A 163 -25.14 -30.98 -38.82
CA LEU A 163 -25.82 -32.11 -39.45
C LEU A 163 -26.42 -31.64 -40.75
#